data_a534c34ce3723ac5499e6b4f80b59332
#
_entry.id   a534c34ce3723ac5499e6b4f80b59332
#
_cell.length_a   1.000
_cell.length_b   1.000
_cell.length_c   1.000
_cell.angle_alpha   90.00
_cell.angle_beta   90.00
_cell.angle_gamma   90.00
#
_symmetry.space_group_name_H-M   'P 1'
#
loop_
_entity.id
_entity.type
_entity.pdbx_description
1 polymer ?
#
loop_
_entity_poly.entity_id
_entity_poly.type
_entity_poly.pdbx_seq_one_letter_code
_entity_poly.pdbx_strand_id
1 'polypeptide(L)'
;DLDLGPATLAFELLNEPHDRLTAGKWNEVLSETLAAVRESNPTRTIVIGPVGWNAAGELPSLRLPESDRRLVVTVHYYAPFAFTHQGAPWLDPPSRPPTGVRWTGSDDEQAAVRRDLDAAALWGLKHRRPVYLGEFGALNTADLESRARWTKFVAAEASRRKMGFAYWEFCSGFGAYDAQRGRWIEPLREAVLAR
;
A
#
# COMPACT_ATOMS: atom_id res chain seq x y z
N ASP A 1 -12.41 20.54 -18.58
CA ASP A 1 -11.16 20.63 -17.80
C ASP A 1 -11.53 20.79 -16.33
N LEU A 2 -11.24 19.78 -15.53
CA LEU A 2 -11.31 19.90 -14.07
C LEU A 2 -10.03 20.63 -13.64
N ASP A 3 -10.15 21.89 -13.20
CA ASP A 3 -9.05 22.59 -12.57
C ASP A 3 -8.78 21.99 -11.19
N LEU A 4 -8.06 20.87 -11.18
CA LEU A 4 -7.63 20.18 -9.97
C LEU A 4 -6.37 20.84 -9.45
N GLY A 5 -6.56 21.87 -8.62
CA GLY A 5 -5.47 22.59 -7.96
C GLY A 5 -4.52 21.68 -7.14
N PRO A 6 -3.37 22.19 -6.68
CA PRO A 6 -2.37 21.40 -5.95
C PRO A 6 -2.87 20.68 -4.70
N ALA A 7 -3.96 21.17 -4.09
CA ALA A 7 -4.54 20.61 -2.88
C ALA A 7 -5.45 19.39 -3.13
N THR A 8 -5.91 19.20 -4.37
CA THR A 8 -6.92 18.18 -4.73
C THR A 8 -6.35 17.02 -5.54
N LEU A 9 -5.15 17.18 -6.11
CA LEU A 9 -4.51 16.15 -6.92
C LEU A 9 -3.06 15.94 -6.47
N ALA A 10 -2.70 14.71 -6.20
CA ALA A 10 -1.32 14.28 -5.99
C ALA A 10 -0.82 13.50 -7.21
N PHE A 11 0.47 13.54 -7.48
CA PHE A 11 1.12 12.66 -8.46
C PHE A 11 1.86 11.55 -7.74
N GLU A 12 1.78 10.35 -8.26
CA GLU A 12 2.67 9.27 -7.86
C GLU A 12 3.69 9.02 -8.99
N LEU A 13 4.97 8.98 -8.65
CA LEU A 13 6.02 8.95 -9.67
C LEU A 13 6.17 7.58 -10.32
N LEU A 14 6.02 6.51 -9.55
CA LEU A 14 6.09 5.13 -10.02
C LEU A 14 5.39 4.21 -9.03
N ASN A 15 4.47 3.38 -9.53
CA ASN A 15 3.92 2.29 -8.75
C ASN A 15 4.94 1.17 -8.58
N GLU A 16 5.17 0.76 -7.33
CA GLU A 16 5.92 -0.45 -6.98
C GLU A 16 7.28 -0.61 -7.70
N PRO A 17 8.27 0.27 -7.49
CA PRO A 17 9.59 0.06 -8.03
C PRO A 17 10.19 -1.27 -7.54
N HIS A 18 10.60 -2.16 -8.48
CA HIS A 18 10.97 -3.54 -8.16
C HIS A 18 12.00 -4.16 -9.13
N ASP A 19 12.31 -5.44 -8.96
CA ASP A 19 13.21 -6.26 -9.76
C ASP A 19 14.60 -5.65 -9.90
N ARG A 20 15.00 -5.31 -11.14
CA ARG A 20 16.31 -4.75 -11.45
C ARG A 20 16.49 -3.30 -11.03
N LEU A 21 15.42 -2.66 -10.56
CA LEU A 21 15.48 -1.30 -10.01
C LEU A 21 15.94 -1.35 -8.56
N THR A 22 17.27 -1.38 -8.37
CA THR A 22 17.87 -1.38 -7.03
C THR A 22 17.59 -0.05 -6.30
N ALA A 23 17.71 -0.03 -4.97
CA ALA A 23 17.54 1.18 -4.17
C ALA A 23 18.45 2.35 -4.63
N GLY A 24 19.70 2.05 -5.02
CA GLY A 24 20.62 3.06 -5.58
C GLY A 24 20.07 3.68 -6.86
N LYS A 25 19.73 2.84 -7.84
CA LYS A 25 19.16 3.30 -9.12
C LYS A 25 17.84 4.04 -8.94
N TRP A 26 16.98 3.53 -8.05
CA TRP A 26 15.71 4.21 -7.77
C TRP A 26 15.92 5.61 -7.20
N ASN A 27 16.82 5.77 -6.23
CA ASN A 27 17.12 7.07 -5.66
C ASN A 27 17.70 8.07 -6.68
N GLU A 28 18.51 7.61 -7.64
CA GLU A 28 19.01 8.42 -8.75
C GLU A 28 17.86 8.90 -9.66
N VAL A 29 17.06 7.95 -10.19
CA VAL A 29 15.90 8.25 -11.05
C VAL A 29 14.88 9.12 -10.32
N LEU A 30 14.63 8.83 -9.06
CA LEU A 30 13.72 9.61 -8.21
C LEU A 30 14.17 11.06 -8.09
N SER A 31 15.46 11.29 -7.84
CA SER A 31 16.02 12.65 -7.70
C SER A 31 15.84 13.46 -8.99
N GLU A 32 16.14 12.87 -10.14
CA GLU A 32 16.01 13.51 -11.45
C GLU A 32 14.53 13.78 -11.79
N THR A 33 13.68 12.77 -11.60
CA THR A 33 12.24 12.89 -11.89
C THR A 33 11.58 13.94 -11.01
N LEU A 34 11.92 13.95 -9.71
CA LEU A 34 11.39 14.93 -8.78
C LEU A 34 11.81 16.35 -9.15
N ALA A 35 13.07 16.58 -9.55
CA ALA A 35 13.56 17.85 -10.03
C ALA A 35 12.76 18.33 -11.25
N ALA A 36 12.59 17.47 -12.26
CA ALA A 36 11.82 17.79 -13.47
C ALA A 36 10.34 18.12 -13.14
N VAL A 37 9.70 17.35 -12.26
CA VAL A 37 8.32 17.66 -11.83
C VAL A 37 8.26 19.00 -11.11
N ARG A 38 9.24 19.35 -10.28
CA ARG A 38 9.25 20.62 -9.53
C ARG A 38 9.40 21.87 -10.39
N GLU A 39 9.98 21.77 -11.59
CA GLU A 39 10.05 22.87 -12.54
C GLU A 39 8.65 23.41 -12.91
N SER A 40 7.70 22.54 -13.15
CA SER A 40 6.34 22.90 -13.56
C SER A 40 5.29 22.78 -12.45
N ASN A 41 5.57 22.01 -11.40
CA ASN A 41 4.67 21.72 -10.29
C ASN A 41 5.33 21.92 -8.92
N PRO A 42 5.78 23.14 -8.58
CA PRO A 42 6.60 23.42 -7.39
C PRO A 42 5.89 23.09 -6.06
N THR A 43 4.56 23.13 -6.03
CA THR A 43 3.76 22.93 -4.81
C THR A 43 2.92 21.65 -4.82
N ARG A 44 2.98 20.87 -5.90
CA ARG A 44 2.24 19.61 -6.04
C ARG A 44 2.65 18.60 -4.96
N THR A 45 1.68 17.97 -4.32
CA THR A 45 1.95 16.81 -3.49
C THR A 45 2.40 15.65 -4.38
N ILE A 46 3.53 15.05 -4.04
CA ILE A 46 4.09 13.90 -4.74
C ILE A 46 4.08 12.70 -3.81
N VAL A 47 3.56 11.58 -4.29
CA VAL A 47 3.57 10.28 -3.62
C VAL A 47 4.77 9.49 -4.13
N ILE A 48 5.52 8.89 -3.24
CA ILE A 48 6.77 8.18 -3.55
C ILE A 48 6.87 6.97 -2.64
N GLY A 49 7.12 5.80 -3.22
CA GLY A 49 7.38 4.59 -2.46
C GLY A 49 8.83 4.12 -2.54
N PRO A 50 9.28 3.25 -1.62
CA PRO A 50 10.57 2.59 -1.70
C PRO A 50 10.56 1.48 -2.75
N VAL A 51 11.73 0.91 -3.06
CA VAL A 51 11.85 -0.32 -3.87
C VAL A 51 11.18 -1.52 -3.19
N GLY A 52 11.22 -2.67 -3.86
CA GLY A 52 10.66 -3.92 -3.32
C GLY A 52 9.14 -3.89 -3.22
N TRP A 53 8.46 -3.39 -4.28
CA TRP A 53 7.00 -3.26 -4.35
C TRP A 53 6.43 -2.37 -3.24
N ASN A 54 7.07 -1.24 -3.00
CA ASN A 54 6.71 -0.30 -1.92
C ASN A 54 6.70 -0.95 -0.52
N ALA A 55 7.55 -1.95 -0.30
CA ALA A 55 7.60 -2.65 0.98
C ALA A 55 8.08 -1.74 2.12
N ALA A 56 7.38 -1.74 3.25
CA ALA A 56 7.76 -0.95 4.42
C ALA A 56 9.19 -1.25 4.93
N GLY A 57 9.67 -2.49 4.76
CA GLY A 57 11.03 -2.90 5.11
C GLY A 57 12.11 -2.20 4.31
N GLU A 58 11.80 -1.68 3.13
CA GLU A 58 12.72 -0.97 2.24
C GLU A 58 12.77 0.55 2.50
N LEU A 59 11.92 1.08 3.36
CA LEU A 59 11.93 2.50 3.74
C LEU A 59 13.30 3.03 4.18
N PRO A 60 14.14 2.27 4.90
CA PRO A 60 15.48 2.74 5.28
C PRO A 60 16.40 3.03 4.08
N SER A 61 16.14 2.43 2.93
CA SER A 61 16.92 2.64 1.71
C SER A 61 16.47 3.88 0.90
N LEU A 62 15.27 4.41 1.15
CA LEU A 62 14.70 5.56 0.44
C LEU A 62 15.41 6.87 0.82
N ARG A 63 15.81 7.64 -0.17
CA ARG A 63 16.47 8.95 -0.01
C ARG A 63 15.59 10.05 -0.59
N LEU A 64 15.16 10.97 0.26
CA LEU A 64 14.30 12.10 -0.13
C LEU A 64 14.98 13.42 0.25
N PRO A 65 14.85 14.48 -0.55
CA PRO A 65 15.38 15.79 -0.22
C PRO A 65 14.68 16.36 1.04
N GLU A 66 15.44 16.74 2.06
CA GLU A 66 14.86 17.23 3.32
C GLU A 66 14.08 18.53 3.13
N SER A 67 14.48 19.38 2.19
CA SER A 67 13.85 20.67 1.91
C SER A 67 12.46 20.56 1.28
N ASP A 68 12.17 19.47 0.56
CA ASP A 68 10.86 19.28 -0.06
C ASP A 68 9.87 18.63 0.92
N ARG A 69 8.96 19.42 1.47
CA ARG A 69 7.93 19.00 2.43
C ARG A 69 6.60 18.60 1.77
N ARG A 70 6.52 18.62 0.45
CA ARG A 70 5.34 18.22 -0.33
C ARG A 70 5.40 16.76 -0.81
N LEU A 71 6.11 15.92 -0.05
CA LEU A 71 6.24 14.48 -0.34
C LEU A 71 5.47 13.67 0.69
N VAL A 72 4.66 12.74 0.21
CA VAL A 72 3.97 11.69 0.97
C VAL A 72 4.65 10.37 0.63
N VAL A 73 4.98 9.57 1.61
CA VAL A 73 5.60 8.26 1.36
C VAL A 73 4.52 7.18 1.37
N THR A 74 4.43 6.43 0.28
CA THR A 74 3.53 5.28 0.19
C THR A 74 4.24 3.99 0.57
N VAL A 75 3.51 3.10 1.22
CA VAL A 75 3.87 1.70 1.42
C VAL A 75 2.70 0.82 1.02
N HIS A 76 3.01 -0.38 0.50
CA HIS A 76 2.02 -1.40 0.20
C HIS A 76 2.13 -2.53 1.23
N TYR A 77 1.01 -3.12 1.60
CA TYR A 77 0.98 -4.15 2.62
C TYR A 77 0.14 -5.36 2.21
N TYR A 78 0.81 -6.46 1.96
CA TYR A 78 0.19 -7.71 1.57
C TYR A 78 0.65 -8.90 2.43
N ALA A 79 1.22 -8.63 3.62
CA ALA A 79 1.64 -9.74 4.49
C ALA A 79 0.46 -10.31 5.32
N PRO A 80 0.39 -11.63 5.48
CA PRO A 80 1.30 -12.61 4.92
C PRO A 80 0.97 -12.92 3.44
N PHE A 81 1.96 -12.87 2.57
CA PHE A 81 1.79 -13.04 1.12
C PHE A 81 1.11 -14.37 0.74
N ALA A 82 1.42 -15.42 1.50
CA ALA A 82 0.78 -16.72 1.32
C ALA A 82 -0.75 -16.69 1.49
N PHE A 83 -1.28 -15.78 2.27
CA PHE A 83 -2.72 -15.57 2.43
C PHE A 83 -3.28 -14.64 1.36
N THR A 84 -2.67 -13.45 1.21
CA THR A 84 -3.23 -12.40 0.34
C THR A 84 -3.15 -12.73 -1.14
N HIS A 85 -2.14 -13.51 -1.56
CA HIS A 85 -1.89 -13.89 -2.95
C HIS A 85 -2.04 -15.38 -3.21
N GLN A 86 -2.73 -16.11 -2.32
CA GLN A 86 -2.96 -17.54 -2.53
C GLN A 86 -3.63 -17.81 -3.87
N GLY A 87 -3.09 -18.75 -4.64
CA GLY A 87 -3.62 -19.14 -5.94
C GLY A 87 -3.54 -18.05 -7.02
N ALA A 88 -2.76 -16.98 -6.82
CA ALA A 88 -2.64 -15.88 -7.77
C ALA A 88 -2.27 -16.37 -9.18
N PRO A 89 -3.11 -16.14 -10.20
CA PRO A 89 -2.93 -16.76 -11.52
C PRO A 89 -1.74 -16.20 -12.31
N TRP A 90 -1.24 -15.02 -11.94
CA TRP A 90 -0.08 -14.37 -12.57
C TRP A 90 1.26 -14.81 -11.97
N LEU A 91 1.25 -15.62 -10.93
CA LEU A 91 2.46 -16.20 -10.34
C LEU A 91 2.65 -17.62 -10.85
N ASP A 92 3.86 -17.93 -11.32
CA ASP A 92 4.22 -19.28 -11.71
C ASP A 92 4.64 -20.13 -10.50
N PRO A 93 4.42 -21.46 -10.52
CA PRO A 93 5.01 -22.34 -9.53
C PRO A 93 6.57 -22.30 -9.63
N PRO A 94 7.31 -22.30 -8.51
CA PRO A 94 6.88 -22.51 -7.14
C PRO A 94 6.46 -21.20 -6.40
N SER A 95 6.49 -20.03 -7.06
CA SER A 95 6.22 -18.74 -6.42
C SER A 95 4.74 -18.53 -6.08
N ARG A 96 3.84 -19.30 -6.71
CA ARG A 96 2.39 -19.23 -6.44
C ARG A 96 2.05 -19.89 -5.11
N PRO A 97 1.56 -19.15 -4.10
CA PRO A 97 1.14 -19.74 -2.85
C PRO A 97 -0.05 -20.70 -3.05
N PRO A 98 -0.12 -21.83 -2.31
CA PRO A 98 -1.25 -22.72 -2.35
C PRO A 98 -2.52 -22.03 -1.84
N THR A 99 -3.69 -22.50 -2.30
CA THR A 99 -4.99 -22.03 -1.81
C THR A 99 -5.38 -22.69 -0.48
N GLY A 100 -6.39 -22.14 0.20
CA GLY A 100 -6.89 -22.65 1.48
C GLY A 100 -6.19 -22.09 2.72
N VAL A 101 -5.29 -21.11 2.54
CA VAL A 101 -4.67 -20.40 3.65
C VAL A 101 -5.70 -19.46 4.27
N ARG A 102 -5.86 -19.52 5.60
CA ARG A 102 -6.74 -18.65 6.37
C ARG A 102 -5.96 -17.68 7.23
N TRP A 103 -6.48 -16.47 7.35
CA TRP A 103 -6.05 -15.53 8.37
C TRP A 103 -7.06 -15.56 9.52
N THR A 104 -6.62 -16.09 10.67
CA THR A 104 -7.51 -16.36 11.82
C THR A 104 -7.62 -15.15 12.74
N GLY A 105 -6.68 -14.22 12.68
CA GLY A 105 -6.55 -13.12 13.61
C GLY A 105 -5.94 -13.55 14.96
N SER A 106 -5.07 -14.57 14.94
CA SER A 106 -4.33 -14.98 16.14
C SER A 106 -3.44 -13.84 16.65
N ASP A 107 -3.02 -13.93 17.92
CA ASP A 107 -2.16 -12.92 18.52
C ASP A 107 -0.87 -12.72 17.73
N ASP A 108 -0.26 -13.81 17.22
CA ASP A 108 0.96 -13.75 16.41
C ASP A 108 0.71 -13.07 15.05
N GLU A 109 -0.39 -13.39 14.36
CA GLU A 109 -0.78 -12.76 13.11
C GLU A 109 -1.02 -11.26 13.30
N GLN A 110 -1.73 -10.89 14.35
CA GLN A 110 -1.99 -9.50 14.70
C GLN A 110 -0.70 -8.76 15.08
N ALA A 111 0.17 -9.39 15.89
CA ALA A 111 1.44 -8.82 16.27
C ALA A 111 2.35 -8.55 15.06
N ALA A 112 2.34 -9.44 14.06
CA ALA A 112 3.09 -9.23 12.82
C ALA A 112 2.62 -7.98 12.07
N VAL A 113 1.31 -7.82 11.85
CA VAL A 113 0.74 -6.61 11.21
C VAL A 113 1.11 -5.35 11.99
N ARG A 114 0.97 -5.37 13.32
CA ARG A 114 1.30 -4.21 14.16
C ARG A 114 2.77 -3.82 14.02
N ARG A 115 3.68 -4.79 14.11
CA ARG A 115 5.13 -4.56 13.98
C ARG A 115 5.49 -3.91 12.66
N ASP A 116 4.92 -4.41 11.55
CA ASP A 116 5.25 -3.93 10.22
C ASP A 116 4.73 -2.49 9.99
N LEU A 117 3.49 -2.21 10.43
CA LEU A 117 2.92 -0.86 10.35
C LEU A 117 3.57 0.11 11.36
N ASP A 118 4.01 -0.37 12.53
CA ASP A 118 4.79 0.44 13.48
C ASP A 118 6.13 0.88 12.85
N ALA A 119 6.81 -0.03 12.16
CA ALA A 119 8.06 0.29 11.47
C ALA A 119 7.88 1.42 10.44
N ALA A 120 6.81 1.36 9.64
CA ALA A 120 6.48 2.41 8.67
C ALA A 120 6.14 3.75 9.35
N ALA A 121 5.30 3.72 10.38
CA ALA A 121 4.91 4.92 11.12
C ALA A 121 6.12 5.58 11.83
N LEU A 122 6.97 4.79 12.48
CA LEU A 122 8.19 5.26 13.13
C LEU A 122 9.17 5.88 12.14
N TRP A 123 9.31 5.28 10.96
CA TRP A 123 10.11 5.87 9.89
C TRP A 123 9.55 7.24 9.48
N GLY A 124 8.24 7.36 9.30
CA GLY A 124 7.56 8.61 8.97
C GLY A 124 7.80 9.69 10.03
N LEU A 125 7.68 9.35 11.30
CA LEU A 125 7.96 10.27 12.42
C LEU A 125 9.42 10.72 12.42
N LYS A 126 10.37 9.79 12.28
CA LYS A 126 11.82 10.09 12.24
C LYS A 126 12.18 11.05 11.11
N HIS A 127 11.61 10.85 9.94
CA HIS A 127 11.89 11.65 8.74
C HIS A 127 10.93 12.85 8.57
N ARG A 128 9.97 13.03 9.49
CA ARG A 128 8.93 14.07 9.44
C ARG A 128 8.17 14.06 8.12
N ARG A 129 7.74 12.84 7.69
CA ARG A 129 7.01 12.60 6.45
C ARG A 129 5.68 11.89 6.74
N PRO A 130 4.58 12.33 6.12
CA PRO A 130 3.36 11.52 6.15
C PRO A 130 3.63 10.17 5.47
N VAL A 131 3.13 9.10 6.07
CA VAL A 131 3.11 7.77 5.46
C VAL A 131 1.67 7.41 5.10
N TYR A 132 1.50 6.87 3.91
CA TYR A 132 0.24 6.46 3.33
C TYR A 132 0.31 4.96 3.01
N LEU A 133 -0.69 4.20 3.43
CA LEU A 133 -0.84 2.80 3.04
C LEU A 133 -1.56 2.77 1.68
N GLY A 134 -0.78 2.85 0.60
CA GLY A 134 -1.29 3.03 -0.76
C GLY A 134 -2.06 1.84 -1.29
N GLU A 135 -1.68 0.64 -0.86
CA GLU A 135 -2.39 -0.58 -1.21
C GLU A 135 -2.37 -1.59 -0.07
N PHE A 136 -3.50 -2.25 0.12
CA PHE A 136 -3.63 -3.49 0.89
C PHE A 136 -4.92 -4.21 0.48
N GLY A 137 -4.90 -5.52 0.46
CA GLY A 137 -6.04 -6.35 0.06
C GLY A 137 -5.71 -7.83 0.07
N ALA A 138 -6.70 -8.67 -0.16
CA ALA A 138 -6.50 -10.11 -0.32
C ALA A 138 -7.32 -10.63 -1.49
N LEU A 139 -6.70 -11.49 -2.31
CA LEU A 139 -7.29 -12.05 -3.52
C LEU A 139 -8.54 -12.88 -3.19
N ASN A 140 -9.51 -12.89 -4.09
CA ASN A 140 -10.80 -13.56 -3.93
C ASN A 140 -10.73 -15.11 -3.90
N THR A 141 -9.55 -15.67 -4.11
CA THR A 141 -9.25 -17.09 -3.85
C THR A 141 -9.16 -17.42 -2.36
N ALA A 142 -8.94 -16.41 -1.51
CA ALA A 142 -9.06 -16.55 -0.06
C ALA A 142 -10.53 -16.52 0.37
N ASP A 143 -10.86 -17.21 1.46
CA ASP A 143 -12.22 -17.20 1.98
C ASP A 143 -12.63 -15.77 2.46
N LEU A 144 -13.90 -15.44 2.26
CA LEU A 144 -14.41 -14.10 2.50
C LEU A 144 -14.30 -13.68 3.96
N GLU A 145 -14.47 -14.61 4.90
CA GLU A 145 -14.40 -14.30 6.33
C GLU A 145 -12.99 -13.88 6.74
N SER A 146 -11.96 -14.64 6.30
CA SER A 146 -10.56 -14.28 6.53
C SER A 146 -10.17 -12.98 5.84
N ARG A 147 -10.66 -12.75 4.60
CA ARG A 147 -10.44 -11.48 3.87
C ARG A 147 -10.99 -10.29 4.67
N ALA A 148 -12.24 -10.37 5.09
CA ALA A 148 -12.89 -9.30 5.84
C ALA A 148 -12.20 -9.04 7.18
N ARG A 149 -11.85 -10.10 7.92
CA ARG A 149 -11.16 -10.00 9.21
C ARG A 149 -9.79 -9.33 9.06
N TRP A 150 -8.99 -9.77 8.09
CA TRP A 150 -7.67 -9.21 7.81
C TRP A 150 -7.77 -7.75 7.36
N THR A 151 -8.64 -7.45 6.41
CA THR A 151 -8.88 -6.10 5.90
C THR A 151 -9.27 -5.14 7.02
N LYS A 152 -10.23 -5.54 7.87
CA LYS A 152 -10.66 -4.74 9.02
C LYS A 152 -9.50 -4.45 9.97
N PHE A 153 -8.70 -5.46 10.27
CA PHE A 153 -7.58 -5.33 11.18
C PHE A 153 -6.50 -4.39 10.64
N VAL A 154 -6.11 -4.56 9.38
CA VAL A 154 -5.10 -3.70 8.73
C VAL A 154 -5.60 -2.25 8.66
N ALA A 155 -6.85 -2.03 8.24
CA ALA A 155 -7.43 -0.68 8.15
C ALA A 155 -7.48 0.01 9.54
N ALA A 156 -7.89 -0.71 10.58
CA ALA A 156 -7.91 -0.21 11.95
C ALA A 156 -6.50 0.13 12.47
N GLU A 157 -5.52 -0.73 12.20
CA GLU A 157 -4.13 -0.52 12.61
C GLU A 157 -3.46 0.64 11.85
N ALA A 158 -3.78 0.84 10.57
CA ALA A 158 -3.34 2.02 9.81
C ALA A 158 -3.97 3.31 10.38
N SER A 159 -5.28 3.31 10.62
CA SER A 159 -6.02 4.45 11.20
C SER A 159 -5.48 4.82 12.59
N ARG A 160 -5.19 3.85 13.45
CA ARG A 160 -4.61 4.07 14.78
C ARG A 160 -3.26 4.80 14.73
N ARG A 161 -2.50 4.59 13.65
CA ARG A 161 -1.22 5.28 13.38
C ARG A 161 -1.38 6.57 12.58
N LYS A 162 -2.61 7.02 12.34
CA LYS A 162 -2.93 8.20 11.51
C LYS A 162 -2.39 8.11 10.09
N MET A 163 -2.26 6.90 9.57
CA MET A 163 -1.94 6.65 8.17
C MET A 163 -3.24 6.66 7.37
N GLY A 164 -3.32 7.50 6.34
CA GLY A 164 -4.34 7.34 5.32
C GLY A 164 -4.12 6.03 4.57
N PHE A 165 -5.17 5.49 3.98
CA PHE A 165 -5.04 4.23 3.24
C PHE A 165 -5.98 4.15 2.04
N ALA A 166 -5.63 3.28 1.06
CA ALA A 166 -6.51 2.84 0.00
C ALA A 166 -6.54 1.31 -0.06
N TYR A 167 -7.75 0.77 -0.20
CA TYR A 167 -7.95 -0.66 -0.37
C TYR A 167 -7.74 -1.07 -1.83
N TRP A 168 -6.95 -2.08 -2.07
CA TRP A 168 -6.79 -2.71 -3.36
C TRP A 168 -7.69 -3.93 -3.44
N GLU A 169 -8.82 -3.93 -4.15
CA GLU A 169 -9.21 -2.87 -5.08
C GLU A 169 -10.74 -2.73 -5.16
N PHE A 170 -11.26 -2.02 -6.14
CA PHE A 170 -12.70 -1.80 -6.23
C PHE A 170 -13.48 -3.04 -6.67
N CYS A 171 -13.22 -3.61 -7.89
CA CYS A 171 -14.14 -4.58 -8.50
C CYS A 171 -13.50 -5.71 -9.33
N SER A 172 -12.20 -5.99 -9.18
CA SER A 172 -11.50 -7.10 -9.83
C SER A 172 -11.14 -8.22 -8.83
N GLY A 173 -9.97 -8.86 -8.96
CA GLY A 173 -9.60 -10.02 -8.18
C GLY A 173 -9.53 -9.81 -6.66
N PHE A 174 -9.20 -8.59 -6.21
CA PHE A 174 -9.21 -8.22 -4.79
C PHE A 174 -10.48 -7.47 -4.38
N GLY A 175 -11.41 -7.29 -5.31
CA GLY A 175 -12.52 -6.36 -5.24
C GLY A 175 -13.37 -6.40 -3.96
N ALA A 176 -13.79 -5.20 -3.54
CA ALA A 176 -14.81 -4.99 -2.52
C ALA A 176 -16.22 -4.84 -3.13
N TYR A 177 -16.33 -4.70 -4.43
CA TYR A 177 -17.56 -4.56 -5.19
C TYR A 177 -17.68 -5.66 -6.24
N ASP A 178 -18.84 -6.30 -6.31
CA ASP A 178 -19.17 -7.30 -7.34
C ASP A 178 -19.80 -6.58 -8.54
N ALA A 179 -19.01 -6.33 -9.57
CA ALA A 179 -19.46 -5.63 -10.76
C ALA A 179 -20.51 -6.43 -11.57
N GLN A 180 -20.50 -7.78 -11.49
CA GLN A 180 -21.48 -8.61 -12.18
C GLN A 180 -22.86 -8.53 -11.53
N ARG A 181 -22.88 -8.45 -10.19
CA ARG A 181 -24.12 -8.34 -9.41
C ARG A 181 -24.52 -6.89 -9.10
N GLY A 182 -23.66 -5.92 -9.43
CA GLY A 182 -23.92 -4.51 -9.20
C GLY A 182 -24.04 -4.14 -7.71
N ARG A 183 -23.30 -4.81 -6.82
CA ARG A 183 -23.42 -4.61 -5.37
C ARG A 183 -22.10 -4.75 -4.63
N TRP A 184 -22.04 -4.12 -3.47
CA TRP A 184 -20.92 -4.29 -2.56
C TRP A 184 -20.84 -5.71 -1.99
N ILE A 185 -19.64 -6.17 -1.76
CA ILE A 185 -19.35 -7.35 -0.93
C ILE A 185 -19.34 -6.83 0.51
N GLU A 186 -20.52 -6.83 1.14
CA GLU A 186 -20.77 -6.12 2.41
C GLU A 186 -19.72 -6.40 3.50
N PRO A 187 -19.24 -7.66 3.75
CA PRO A 187 -18.21 -7.89 4.75
C PRO A 187 -16.90 -7.13 4.47
N LEU A 188 -16.54 -6.95 3.20
CA LEU A 188 -15.34 -6.19 2.83
C LEU A 188 -15.58 -4.67 2.91
N ARG A 189 -16.74 -4.21 2.44
CA ARG A 189 -17.11 -2.80 2.57
C ARG A 189 -17.11 -2.36 4.03
N GLU A 190 -17.75 -3.12 4.91
CA GLU A 190 -17.75 -2.86 6.34
C GLU A 190 -16.35 -2.90 6.96
N ALA A 191 -15.50 -3.86 6.50
CA ALA A 191 -14.13 -3.97 6.96
C ALA A 191 -13.27 -2.75 6.60
N VAL A 192 -13.41 -2.23 5.38
CA VAL A 192 -12.68 -1.02 4.92
C VAL A 192 -13.17 0.23 5.62
N LEU A 193 -14.47 0.33 5.90
CA LEU A 193 -15.10 1.51 6.51
C LEU A 193 -15.08 1.48 8.04
N ALA A 194 -14.69 0.37 8.66
CA ALA A 194 -14.59 0.25 10.11
C ALA A 194 -13.53 1.23 10.65
N ARG A 195 -13.96 2.14 11.51
CA ARG A 195 -13.10 3.13 12.19
C ARG A 195 -12.90 2.73 13.63
#